data_f949f6465fbe7e9ae436e799b670d621
#
_entry.id   f949f6465fbe7e9ae436e799b670d621
#
_cell.length_a   1.000
_cell.length_b   1.000
_cell.length_c   1.000
_cell.angle_alpha   90.00
_cell.angle_beta   90.00
_cell.angle_gamma   90.00
#
_symmetry.space_group_name_H-M   'P 1'
#
loop_
_entity.id
_entity.type
_entity.pdbx_description
1 polymer ?
#
loop_
_entity_poly.entity_id
_entity_poly.type
_entity_poly.pdbx_seq_one_letter_code
_entity_poly.pdbx_strand_id
1 'polypeptide(L)'
;MKEIAVVILNWNGIELLKKFIPNTVNYSKEANIYVIDNFSSDGSVEFLKTNHPNINVIELDKNYGFAEGYNRGLKNVNEEIYCLLNSDIEVTENWLEPIIKEFNNINTSIAQPIILDYNNKEKFEYAGAAGGFIDKYGYPFCRGRVLNSIENNINQYKDSKIFWAT
;
A
#
# COMPACT_ATOMS: atom_id res chain seq x y z
N MET A 1 -1.26 11.57 18.43
CA MET A 1 -1.33 10.37 17.57
C MET A 1 -0.23 10.55 16.53
N LYS A 2 0.48 9.49 16.15
CA LYS A 2 1.48 9.62 15.09
C LYS A 2 0.80 9.98 13.78
N GLU A 3 1.38 10.89 13.02
CA GLU A 3 0.86 11.27 11.70
C GLU A 3 1.23 10.21 10.67
N ILE A 4 0.28 9.84 9.82
CA ILE A 4 0.44 8.83 8.78
C ILE A 4 0.18 9.41 7.39
N ALA A 5 1.05 9.08 6.45
CA ALA A 5 0.87 9.33 5.03
C ALA A 5 0.53 8.04 4.29
N VAL A 6 -0.52 8.06 3.47
CA VAL A 6 -0.76 7.05 2.44
C VAL A 6 -0.11 7.53 1.15
N VAL A 7 0.89 6.80 0.67
CA VAL A 7 1.73 7.21 -0.46
C VAL A 7 1.59 6.21 -1.60
N ILE A 8 1.12 6.68 -2.74
CA ILE A 8 0.91 5.89 -3.95
C ILE A 8 1.92 6.33 -5.00
N LEU A 9 2.68 5.38 -5.58
CA LEU A 9 3.51 5.66 -6.76
C LEU A 9 2.71 5.36 -8.02
N ASN A 10 2.60 6.36 -8.90
CA ASN A 10 1.87 6.26 -10.16
C ASN A 10 2.79 6.46 -11.37
N TRP A 11 2.60 5.64 -12.40
CA TRP A 11 3.16 5.86 -13.72
C TRP A 11 2.19 5.37 -14.80
N ASN A 12 1.60 6.31 -15.55
CA ASN A 12 0.61 6.04 -16.59
C ASN A 12 -0.54 5.13 -16.12
N GLY A 13 -1.02 5.36 -14.90
CA GLY A 13 -2.03 4.54 -14.24
C GLY A 13 -3.38 5.22 -14.07
N ILE A 14 -3.78 6.15 -14.97
CA ILE A 14 -5.01 6.95 -14.83
C ILE A 14 -6.26 6.11 -14.58
N GLU A 15 -6.40 4.94 -15.23
CA GLU A 15 -7.58 4.09 -15.07
C GLU A 15 -7.60 3.42 -13.67
N LEU A 16 -6.44 3.06 -13.12
CA LEU A 16 -6.33 2.56 -11.75
C LEU A 16 -6.63 3.65 -10.74
N LEU A 17 -6.09 4.86 -10.95
CA LEU A 17 -6.39 6.01 -10.10
C LEU A 17 -7.89 6.34 -10.10
N LYS A 18 -8.54 6.39 -11.25
CA LYS A 18 -9.99 6.60 -11.35
C LYS A 18 -10.78 5.55 -10.57
N LYS A 19 -10.32 4.31 -10.59
CA LYS A 19 -11.00 3.18 -9.97
C LYS A 19 -10.81 3.15 -8.45
N PHE A 20 -9.59 3.35 -7.94
CA PHE A 20 -9.24 3.06 -6.56
C PHE A 20 -9.05 4.30 -5.67
N ILE A 21 -8.68 5.46 -6.21
CA ILE A 21 -8.50 6.69 -5.43
C ILE A 21 -9.77 7.10 -4.67
N PRO A 22 -10.99 7.06 -5.23
CA PRO A 22 -12.20 7.42 -4.48
C PRO A 22 -12.40 6.58 -3.22
N ASN A 23 -12.10 5.27 -3.30
CA ASN A 23 -12.15 4.35 -2.17
C ASN A 23 -11.08 4.71 -1.13
N THR A 24 -9.83 4.93 -1.56
CA THR A 24 -8.72 5.32 -0.68
C THR A 24 -9.05 6.62 0.07
N VAL A 25 -9.53 7.66 -0.62
CA VAL A 25 -9.92 8.94 -0.01
C VAL A 25 -11.06 8.77 1.01
N ASN A 26 -12.02 7.92 0.69
CA ASN A 26 -13.18 7.70 1.58
C ASN A 26 -12.80 7.02 2.89
N TYR A 27 -11.87 6.06 2.86
CA TYR A 27 -11.52 5.22 4.00
C TYR A 27 -10.16 5.54 4.66
N SER A 28 -9.54 6.67 4.30
CA SER A 28 -8.24 7.09 4.86
C SER A 28 -8.28 8.54 5.37
N LYS A 29 -9.36 8.93 6.03
CA LYS A 29 -9.60 10.32 6.49
C LYS A 29 -8.61 10.77 7.57
N GLU A 30 -8.01 9.84 8.30
CA GLU A 30 -7.00 10.05 9.33
C GLU A 30 -5.59 10.22 8.77
N ALA A 31 -5.40 10.06 7.45
CA ALA A 31 -4.11 10.13 6.79
C ALA A 31 -4.03 11.29 5.79
N ASN A 32 -2.83 11.82 5.58
CA ASN A 32 -2.53 12.63 4.41
C ASN A 32 -2.25 11.70 3.22
N ILE A 33 -2.91 11.96 2.09
CA ILE A 33 -2.75 11.12 0.89
C ILE A 33 -1.81 11.83 -0.08
N TYR A 34 -0.82 11.09 -0.54
CA TYR A 34 0.16 11.52 -1.53
C TYR A 34 0.12 10.61 -2.74
N VAL A 35 0.18 11.20 -3.93
CA VAL A 35 0.47 10.46 -5.16
C VAL A 35 1.78 11.00 -5.73
N ILE A 36 2.79 10.14 -5.76
CA ILE A 36 4.05 10.41 -6.43
C ILE A 36 3.88 10.04 -7.90
N ASP A 37 3.78 11.04 -8.75
CA ASP A 37 3.69 10.82 -10.19
C ASP A 37 5.08 10.67 -10.79
N ASN A 38 5.39 9.49 -11.29
CA ASN A 38 6.69 9.10 -11.81
C ASN A 38 6.83 9.45 -13.31
N PHE A 39 6.47 10.70 -13.66
CA PHE A 39 6.51 11.24 -15.02
C PHE A 39 5.47 10.59 -15.96
N SER A 40 4.21 10.63 -15.58
CA SER A 40 3.10 10.16 -16.41
C SER A 40 2.78 11.12 -17.56
N SER A 41 2.28 10.57 -18.66
CA SER A 41 1.83 11.30 -19.86
C SER A 41 0.37 11.04 -20.24
N ASP A 42 -0.35 10.29 -19.39
CA ASP A 42 -1.72 9.81 -19.65
C ASP A 42 -2.83 10.73 -19.07
N GLY A 43 -2.46 11.88 -18.49
CA GLY A 43 -3.40 12.77 -17.84
C GLY A 43 -3.66 12.46 -16.35
N SER A 44 -2.90 11.52 -15.74
CA SER A 44 -3.01 11.17 -14.31
C SER A 44 -2.94 12.39 -13.39
N VAL A 45 -1.96 13.28 -13.61
CA VAL A 45 -1.75 14.47 -12.79
C VAL A 45 -2.93 15.43 -12.87
N GLU A 46 -3.42 15.72 -14.10
CA GLU A 46 -4.57 16.61 -14.31
C GLU A 46 -5.84 16.04 -13.67
N PHE A 47 -6.06 14.73 -13.82
CA PHE A 47 -7.17 14.03 -13.17
C PHE A 47 -7.14 14.21 -11.65
N LEU A 48 -6.00 13.98 -11.00
CA LEU A 48 -5.86 14.13 -9.56
C LEU A 48 -6.11 15.57 -9.10
N LYS A 49 -5.45 16.54 -9.72
CA LYS A 49 -5.60 17.96 -9.37
C LYS A 49 -7.02 18.48 -9.54
N THR A 50 -7.74 17.99 -10.55
CA THR A 50 -9.11 18.43 -10.84
C THR A 50 -10.14 17.75 -9.96
N ASN A 51 -10.05 16.43 -9.77
CA ASN A 51 -11.12 15.66 -9.11
C ASN A 51 -10.83 15.37 -7.63
N HIS A 52 -9.57 15.45 -7.20
CA HIS A 52 -9.11 15.15 -5.84
C HIS A 52 -8.14 16.22 -5.32
N PRO A 53 -8.55 17.50 -5.21
CA PRO A 53 -7.66 18.62 -4.87
C PRO A 53 -7.03 18.51 -3.48
N ASN A 54 -7.56 17.64 -2.62
CA ASN A 54 -7.01 17.36 -1.29
C ASN A 54 -5.87 16.35 -1.28
N ILE A 55 -5.56 15.73 -2.42
CA ILE A 55 -4.42 14.82 -2.56
C ILE A 55 -3.17 15.64 -2.87
N ASN A 56 -2.09 15.35 -2.16
CA ASN A 56 -0.79 15.95 -2.42
C ASN A 56 -0.13 15.24 -3.62
N VAL A 57 -0.01 15.91 -4.74
CA VAL A 57 0.64 15.35 -5.94
C VAL A 57 2.10 15.79 -6.00
N ILE A 58 3.01 14.82 -6.02
CA ILE A 58 4.47 15.03 -6.14
C ILE A 58 4.89 14.57 -7.53
N GLU A 59 5.22 15.52 -8.40
CA GLU A 59 5.59 15.24 -9.78
C GLU A 59 7.12 15.06 -9.90
N LEU A 60 7.57 13.91 -10.41
CA LEU A 60 8.97 13.66 -10.70
C LEU A 60 9.29 14.08 -12.14
N ASP A 61 10.53 14.50 -12.38
CA ASP A 61 11.02 15.05 -13.65
C ASP A 61 11.30 13.99 -14.73
N LYS A 62 11.29 12.70 -14.35
CA LYS A 62 11.35 11.53 -15.25
C LYS A 62 10.91 10.27 -14.54
N ASN A 63 10.70 9.19 -15.29
CA ASN A 63 10.42 7.87 -14.69
C ASN A 63 11.72 7.27 -14.10
N TYR A 64 11.74 7.14 -12.77
CA TYR A 64 12.84 6.56 -12.00
C TYR A 64 12.65 5.06 -11.66
N GLY A 65 11.57 4.44 -12.15
CA GLY A 65 11.20 3.10 -11.74
C GLY A 65 10.57 3.08 -10.34
N PHE A 66 10.40 1.88 -9.78
CA PHE A 66 9.63 1.70 -8.55
C PHE A 66 10.38 2.23 -7.30
N ALA A 67 11.52 1.62 -6.98
CA ALA A 67 12.23 1.93 -5.73
C ALA A 67 12.76 3.37 -5.68
N GLU A 68 13.42 3.84 -6.74
CA GLU A 68 13.95 5.20 -6.77
C GLU A 68 12.84 6.25 -6.88
N GLY A 69 11.70 5.92 -7.52
CA GLY A 69 10.51 6.77 -7.53
C GLY A 69 10.01 7.05 -6.12
N TYR A 70 9.81 6.00 -5.31
CA TYR A 70 9.47 6.17 -3.90
C TYR A 70 10.54 6.93 -3.12
N ASN A 71 11.82 6.57 -3.27
CA ASN A 71 12.92 7.23 -2.54
C ASN A 71 13.00 8.74 -2.81
N ARG A 72 12.65 9.18 -4.02
CA ARG A 72 12.62 10.60 -4.37
C ARG A 72 11.37 11.29 -3.87
N GLY A 73 10.21 10.69 -4.06
CA GLY A 73 8.94 11.27 -3.65
C GLY A 73 8.83 11.41 -2.13
N LEU A 74 9.24 10.39 -1.38
CA LEU A 74 9.20 10.38 0.08
C LEU A 74 10.03 11.49 0.75
N LYS A 75 10.98 12.12 0.05
CA LYS A 75 11.69 13.30 0.56
C LYS A 75 10.79 14.52 0.78
N ASN A 76 9.60 14.51 0.18
CA ASN A 76 8.59 15.57 0.28
C ASN A 76 7.43 15.17 1.21
N VAL A 77 7.53 14.06 1.93
CA VAL A 77 6.54 13.55 2.88
C VAL A 77 7.11 13.67 4.27
N ASN A 78 6.39 14.31 5.19
CA ASN A 78 6.93 14.67 6.51
C ASN A 78 6.30 13.87 7.67
N GLU A 79 5.31 13.03 7.41
CA GLU A 79 4.64 12.21 8.39
C GLU A 79 5.58 11.17 9.00
N GLU A 80 5.28 10.72 10.23
CA GLU A 80 6.12 9.76 10.95
C GLU A 80 5.97 8.32 10.41
N ILE A 81 4.82 8.00 9.79
CA ILE A 81 4.50 6.67 9.27
C ILE A 81 4.18 6.81 7.79
N TYR A 82 4.83 6.01 6.97
CA TYR A 82 4.54 5.90 5.53
C TYR A 82 3.83 4.57 5.25
N CYS A 83 2.60 4.65 4.74
CA CYS A 83 1.90 3.52 4.17
C CYS A 83 2.11 3.54 2.64
N LEU A 84 3.01 2.71 2.14
CA LEU A 84 3.26 2.57 0.70
C LEU A 84 2.15 1.70 0.11
N LEU A 85 1.27 2.30 -0.66
CA LEU A 85 0.08 1.65 -1.23
C LEU A 85 0.20 1.57 -2.75
N ASN A 86 0.00 0.39 -3.32
CA ASN A 86 -0.07 0.27 -4.77
C ASN A 86 -1.35 0.91 -5.32
N SER A 87 -1.30 1.40 -6.55
CA SER A 87 -2.41 2.09 -7.22
C SER A 87 -3.62 1.20 -7.55
N ASP A 88 -3.49 -0.12 -7.42
CA ASP A 88 -4.50 -1.13 -7.71
C ASP A 88 -5.10 -1.81 -6.47
N ILE A 89 -4.94 -1.22 -5.30
CA ILE A 89 -5.45 -1.74 -4.03
C ILE A 89 -6.78 -1.09 -3.66
N GLU A 90 -7.77 -1.91 -3.33
CA GLU A 90 -9.00 -1.51 -2.68
C GLU A 90 -8.83 -1.61 -1.16
N VAL A 91 -8.87 -0.47 -0.48
CA VAL A 91 -8.83 -0.44 0.99
C VAL A 91 -10.21 -0.62 1.60
N THR A 92 -10.27 -1.09 2.85
CA THR A 92 -11.52 -1.33 3.58
C THR A 92 -11.75 -0.27 4.65
N GLU A 93 -12.95 -0.19 5.17
CA GLU A 93 -13.26 0.68 6.31
C GLU A 93 -12.34 0.37 7.51
N ASN A 94 -11.86 1.41 8.18
CA ASN A 94 -10.99 1.33 9.38
C ASN A 94 -9.66 0.56 9.18
N TRP A 95 -9.16 0.45 7.95
CA TRP A 95 -7.96 -0.33 7.65
C TRP A 95 -6.66 0.24 8.24
N LEU A 96 -6.58 1.56 8.46
CA LEU A 96 -5.40 2.23 9.01
C LEU A 96 -5.35 2.15 10.54
N GLU A 97 -6.46 2.08 11.23
CA GLU A 97 -6.51 2.10 12.70
C GLU A 97 -5.64 1.01 13.34
N PRO A 98 -5.75 -0.29 12.96
CA PRO A 98 -4.89 -1.32 13.53
C PRO A 98 -3.41 -1.12 13.17
N ILE A 99 -3.09 -0.58 11.98
CA ILE A 99 -1.71 -0.28 11.58
C ILE A 99 -1.14 0.82 12.48
N ILE A 100 -1.83 1.94 12.63
CA ILE A 100 -1.40 3.06 13.50
C ILE A 100 -1.19 2.56 14.94
N LYS A 101 -2.06 1.69 15.43
CA LYS A 101 -1.97 1.12 16.77
C LYS A 101 -0.69 0.29 16.97
N GLU A 102 -0.28 -0.50 15.96
CA GLU A 102 0.95 -1.26 16.01
C GLU A 102 2.20 -0.38 16.12
N PHE A 103 2.21 0.79 15.49
CA PHE A 103 3.31 1.76 15.58
C PHE A 103 3.39 2.52 16.92
N ASN A 104 2.45 2.31 17.86
CA ASN A 104 2.62 2.75 19.25
C ASN A 104 3.64 1.88 20.00
N ASN A 105 3.92 0.67 19.52
CA ASN A 105 5.02 -0.14 19.99
C ASN A 105 6.33 0.34 19.37
N ILE A 106 7.26 0.81 20.17
CA ILE A 106 8.55 1.36 19.73
C ILE A 106 9.42 0.35 18.96
N ASN A 107 9.15 -0.93 19.11
CA ASN A 107 9.88 -1.99 18.40
C ASN A 107 9.26 -2.32 17.02
N THR A 108 8.11 -1.72 16.67
CA THR A 108 7.49 -1.93 15.36
C THR A 108 8.07 -0.93 14.36
N SER A 109 8.79 -1.44 13.37
CA SER A 109 9.37 -0.64 12.29
C SER A 109 8.65 -0.84 10.96
N ILE A 110 8.03 -2.00 10.76
CA ILE A 110 7.29 -2.36 9.54
C ILE A 110 6.06 -3.15 9.96
N ALA A 111 4.93 -2.87 9.31
CA ALA A 111 3.69 -3.63 9.45
C ALA A 111 3.10 -3.90 8.07
N GLN A 112 2.47 -5.06 7.92
CA GLN A 112 1.74 -5.42 6.70
C GLN A 112 0.39 -6.00 7.11
N PRO A 113 -0.73 -5.49 6.56
CA PRO A 113 -2.04 -6.10 6.75
C PRO A 113 -2.15 -7.41 5.95
N ILE A 114 -3.19 -8.18 6.23
CA ILE A 114 -3.59 -9.29 5.36
C ILE A 114 -4.09 -8.72 4.03
N ILE A 115 -3.59 -9.28 2.92
CA ILE A 115 -3.97 -8.88 1.56
C ILE A 115 -4.80 -10.00 0.94
N LEU A 116 -6.01 -9.66 0.50
CA LEU A 116 -6.95 -10.59 -0.10
C LEU A 116 -7.05 -10.37 -1.62
N ASP A 117 -7.41 -11.43 -2.34
CA ASP A 117 -7.65 -11.36 -3.78
C ASP A 117 -8.81 -10.40 -4.08
N TYR A 118 -8.59 -9.46 -4.99
CA TYR A 118 -9.59 -8.43 -5.34
C TYR A 118 -10.88 -9.04 -5.90
N ASN A 119 -10.77 -10.09 -6.71
CA ASN A 119 -11.91 -10.74 -7.36
C ASN A 119 -12.57 -11.82 -6.49
N ASN A 120 -11.85 -12.34 -5.50
CA ASN A 120 -12.35 -13.35 -4.56
C ASN A 120 -11.85 -13.08 -3.15
N LYS A 121 -12.53 -12.19 -2.46
CA LYS A 121 -12.16 -11.70 -1.11
C LYS A 121 -12.16 -12.78 -0.01
N GLU A 122 -12.56 -14.00 -0.33
CA GLU A 122 -12.42 -15.15 0.58
C GLU A 122 -11.01 -15.78 0.48
N LYS A 123 -10.19 -15.38 -0.49
CA LYS A 123 -8.86 -15.95 -0.75
C LYS A 123 -7.75 -14.93 -0.54
N PHE A 124 -6.58 -15.45 -0.21
CA PHE A 124 -5.38 -14.63 -0.06
C PHE A 124 -4.80 -14.23 -1.42
N GLU A 125 -4.29 -12.98 -1.50
CA GLU A 125 -3.57 -12.48 -2.68
C GLU A 125 -2.22 -13.17 -2.84
N TYR A 126 -1.64 -13.09 -4.04
CA TYR A 126 -0.38 -13.73 -4.39
C TYR A 126 0.81 -13.15 -3.63
N ALA A 127 0.96 -11.83 -3.65
CA ALA A 127 2.10 -11.14 -3.06
C ALA A 127 1.72 -10.59 -1.68
N GLY A 128 2.31 -11.15 -0.64
CA GLY A 128 2.11 -10.70 0.75
C GLY A 128 1.09 -11.51 1.54
N ALA A 129 -0.07 -11.85 0.98
CA ALA A 129 -1.09 -12.68 1.62
C ALA A 129 -1.25 -12.39 3.13
N ALA A 130 -0.96 -13.34 4.03
CA ALA A 130 -0.97 -13.15 5.49
C ALA A 130 0.45 -12.99 6.08
N GLY A 131 1.33 -12.29 5.36
CA GLY A 131 2.70 -11.96 5.76
C GLY A 131 3.77 -12.80 5.07
N GLY A 132 4.94 -12.19 4.89
CA GLY A 132 6.10 -12.76 4.23
C GLY A 132 7.09 -13.40 5.19
N PHE A 133 7.53 -14.60 4.87
CA PHE A 133 8.45 -15.41 5.65
C PHE A 133 9.60 -15.93 4.78
N ILE A 134 10.60 -16.49 5.42
CA ILE A 134 11.71 -17.20 4.78
C ILE A 134 11.90 -18.54 5.47
N ASP A 135 12.15 -19.60 4.72
CA ASP A 135 12.45 -20.90 5.28
C ASP A 135 13.94 -21.04 5.66
N LYS A 136 14.30 -22.16 6.25
CA LYS A 136 15.69 -22.46 6.67
C LYS A 136 16.68 -22.58 5.51
N TYR A 137 16.21 -22.70 4.28
CA TYR A 137 17.02 -22.78 3.06
C TYR A 137 17.12 -21.46 2.32
N GLY A 138 16.42 -20.40 2.80
CA GLY A 138 16.42 -19.09 2.17
C GLY A 138 15.30 -18.87 1.16
N TYR A 139 14.33 -19.77 1.04
CA TYR A 139 13.19 -19.59 0.14
C TYR A 139 12.12 -18.70 0.77
N PRO A 140 11.71 -17.60 0.09
CA PRO A 140 10.63 -16.76 0.56
C PRO A 140 9.28 -17.44 0.31
N PHE A 141 8.34 -17.25 1.25
CA PHE A 141 6.97 -17.72 1.13
C PHE A 141 6.01 -16.83 1.93
N CYS A 142 4.71 -16.92 1.62
CA CYS A 142 3.64 -16.25 2.38
C CYS A 142 2.75 -17.27 3.08
N ARG A 143 2.20 -16.90 4.23
CA ARG A 143 1.10 -17.65 4.81
C ARG A 143 -0.17 -17.42 4.00
N GLY A 144 -0.98 -18.45 3.83
CA GLY A 144 -2.25 -18.40 3.10
C GLY A 144 -2.14 -18.63 1.60
N ARG A 145 -0.95 -18.44 1.02
CA ARG A 145 -0.73 -18.75 -0.40
C ARG A 145 0.72 -19.12 -0.68
N VAL A 146 0.91 -20.31 -1.25
CA VAL A 146 2.21 -20.79 -1.75
C VAL A 146 2.02 -21.28 -3.18
N LEU A 147 2.53 -20.52 -4.14
CA LEU A 147 2.34 -20.77 -5.58
C LEU A 147 0.84 -20.94 -5.93
N ASN A 148 0.45 -22.12 -6.39
CA ASN A 148 -0.93 -22.45 -6.78
C ASN A 148 -1.79 -22.99 -5.63
N SER A 149 -1.21 -23.20 -4.45
CA SER A 149 -1.95 -23.58 -3.26
C SER A 149 -2.44 -22.33 -2.57
N ILE A 150 -3.76 -22.08 -2.64
CA ILE A 150 -4.41 -20.87 -2.11
C ILE A 150 -5.40 -21.31 -1.04
N GLU A 151 -5.23 -20.80 0.17
CA GLU A 151 -6.14 -21.04 1.29
C GLU A 151 -7.30 -20.04 1.24
N ASN A 152 -8.42 -20.42 1.86
CA ASN A 152 -9.48 -19.49 2.18
C ASN A 152 -9.10 -18.72 3.46
N ASN A 153 -9.43 -17.45 3.51
CA ASN A 153 -9.31 -16.66 4.73
C ASN A 153 -10.49 -16.95 5.66
N ILE A 154 -10.23 -17.72 6.69
CA ILE A 154 -11.17 -18.04 7.78
C ILE A 154 -10.67 -17.46 9.12
N ASN A 155 -9.87 -16.39 9.06
CA ASN A 155 -9.20 -15.74 10.21
C ASN A 155 -8.28 -16.69 10.99
N GLN A 156 -7.67 -17.66 10.32
CA GLN A 156 -6.78 -18.66 10.92
C GLN A 156 -5.42 -18.10 11.31
N TYR A 157 -4.99 -16.96 10.75
CA TYR A 157 -3.69 -16.38 11.01
C TYR A 157 -3.77 -15.26 12.05
N LYS A 158 -2.99 -15.42 13.12
CA LYS A 158 -2.77 -14.39 14.14
C LYS A 158 -1.59 -13.51 13.76
N ASP A 159 -1.52 -12.33 14.36
CA ASP A 159 -0.38 -11.43 14.24
C ASP A 159 0.91 -12.15 14.57
N SER A 160 1.94 -11.86 13.80
CA SER A 160 3.25 -12.46 13.97
C SER A 160 4.35 -11.58 13.40
N LYS A 161 5.58 -11.79 13.86
CA LYS A 161 6.74 -11.19 13.19
C LYS A 161 6.85 -11.75 11.77
N ILE A 162 7.10 -10.86 10.82
CA ILE A 162 7.33 -11.18 9.41
C ILE A 162 8.80 -10.95 9.05
N PHE A 163 9.27 -11.60 8.00
CA PHE A 163 10.61 -11.41 7.48
C PHE A 163 10.65 -10.32 6.39
N TRP A 164 9.59 -10.20 5.60
CA TRP A 164 9.44 -9.17 4.56
C TRP A 164 7.98 -8.73 4.46
N ALA A 165 7.77 -7.51 3.99
CA ALA A 165 6.49 -6.93 3.64
C ALA A 165 6.45 -6.60 2.14
N THR A 166 5.24 -6.57 1.56
CA THR A 166 5.02 -6.24 0.15
C THR A 166 4.40 -4.86 0.01
#